data_3c3b1419e82ba9941082be3c181f2173
#
_entry.id   3c3b1419e82ba9941082be3c181f2173
#
_cell.length_a   1.000
_cell.length_b   1.000
_cell.length_c   1.000
_cell.angle_alpha   90.00
_cell.angle_beta   90.00
_cell.angle_gamma   90.00
#
_symmetry.space_group_name_H-M   'P 1'
#
loop_
_entity.id
_entity.type
_entity.pdbx_description
1 polymer ?
#
loop_
_entity_poly.entity_id
_entity_poly.type
_entity_poly.pdbx_seq_one_letter_code
_entity_poly.pdbx_strand_id
1 'polypeptide(L)'
;MDERPNLIHGIFLRCNGIAAPMKFCIVCGLYYLCIVQRKIIHIDMDAFFASVEQRDDPTLRGKAIAVGYDGPRGVVATASYEARRYGVHSAMAMSKAKRLCPHLIVVGGHYARYKEVSHQVRDIFADYTDLIEPLSLDEAYLDVTVNKKDIPLAVDIAKEIRQRIREELHLTASAGVSYNKFLAKIASDYRKPDGLCVIHPDRASDFIARLRIEQFWGVGPKTAERLHHIGVFTGAELRQLSEHHLQELFGKMGPILYQFARGIDHRPVVTEWQRKSVGCEHTFATDLTDPSAIATEIRRTVDELLGRQRKADFEGRTLTLKVKYADFTQITRSMSADHALTTKEQILPLAEELSRGINEGQKAIRLLGLTLSNPITTIAEPTGARWVEQWLPFEDT
;
A
#
# COMPACT_ATOMS: atom_id res chain seq x y z
N MET A 1 54.92 -30.00 -8.60
CA MET A 1 54.28 -28.73 -9.02
C MET A 1 52.93 -28.70 -8.33
N ASP A 2 52.87 -27.95 -7.26
CA ASP A 2 51.78 -27.99 -6.27
C ASP A 2 51.01 -26.68 -6.38
N GLU A 3 49.83 -26.68 -7.00
CA GLU A 3 48.95 -25.53 -7.10
C GLU A 3 47.83 -25.65 -6.04
N ARG A 4 48.00 -24.91 -4.95
CA ARG A 4 46.94 -24.70 -3.97
C ARG A 4 46.03 -23.57 -4.40
N PRO A 5 44.69 -23.67 -4.26
CA PRO A 5 43.78 -22.57 -4.58
C PRO A 5 43.81 -21.49 -3.49
N ASN A 6 43.89 -20.22 -3.95
CA ASN A 6 43.91 -19.03 -3.12
C ASN A 6 42.63 -18.81 -2.32
N LEU A 7 42.79 -18.55 -1.03
CA LEU A 7 41.75 -18.13 -0.11
C LEU A 7 41.13 -16.81 -0.56
N ILE A 8 39.80 -16.80 -0.64
CA ILE A 8 39.00 -15.60 -0.82
C ILE A 8 38.81 -14.92 0.55
N HIS A 9 39.46 -13.79 0.78
CA HIS A 9 39.17 -12.95 1.94
C HIS A 9 38.00 -12.02 1.62
N GLY A 10 36.87 -12.20 2.30
CA GLY A 10 35.73 -11.30 2.21
C GLY A 10 35.95 -10.05 3.06
N ILE A 11 35.98 -8.89 2.43
CA ILE A 11 35.97 -7.58 3.11
C ILE A 11 34.52 -7.10 3.14
N PHE A 12 33.99 -6.87 4.36
CA PHE A 12 32.68 -6.26 4.56
C PHE A 12 32.84 -4.73 4.69
N LEU A 13 32.34 -3.99 3.75
CA LEU A 13 32.16 -2.54 3.88
C LEU A 13 30.69 -2.23 4.19
N ARG A 14 30.45 -1.58 5.31
CA ARG A 14 29.14 -1.07 5.68
C ARG A 14 28.94 0.30 5.04
N CYS A 15 28.12 0.38 4.01
CA CYS A 15 27.56 1.65 3.56
C CYS A 15 26.07 1.69 3.94
N ASN A 16 25.68 2.69 4.74
CA ASN A 16 24.29 3.01 5.11
C ASN A 16 23.47 1.86 5.74
N GLY A 17 24.06 1.10 6.65
CA GLY A 17 23.32 0.14 7.47
C GLY A 17 22.91 -1.18 6.80
N ILE A 18 23.23 -1.40 5.52
CA ILE A 18 22.90 -2.63 4.78
C ILE A 18 24.21 -3.41 4.53
N ALA A 19 24.33 -4.59 5.13
CA ALA A 19 25.42 -5.52 4.84
C ALA A 19 25.09 -6.29 3.56
N ALA A 20 25.68 -5.91 2.42
CA ALA A 20 25.63 -6.69 1.20
C ALA A 20 26.91 -7.53 1.04
N PRO A 21 26.84 -8.82 0.70
CA PRO A 21 28.04 -9.62 0.43
C PRO A 21 28.68 -9.18 -0.87
N MET A 22 29.91 -8.67 -0.79
CA MET A 22 30.75 -8.39 -1.96
C MET A 22 31.48 -9.64 -2.37
N LYS A 23 31.22 -10.16 -3.57
CA LYS A 23 32.08 -11.18 -4.20
C LYS A 23 33.12 -10.47 -5.08
N PHE A 24 34.38 -10.58 -4.70
CA PHE A 24 35.51 -10.11 -5.51
C PHE A 24 35.94 -11.20 -6.48
N CYS A 25 35.94 -10.91 -7.77
CA CYS A 25 36.58 -11.74 -8.77
C CYS A 25 37.83 -11.01 -9.27
N ILE A 26 39.02 -11.52 -8.91
CA ILE A 26 40.30 -10.96 -9.38
C ILE A 26 40.68 -11.71 -10.66
N VAL A 27 40.17 -11.22 -11.79
CA VAL A 27 40.73 -11.58 -13.10
C VAL A 27 40.84 -10.29 -13.89
N CYS A 28 42.04 -9.87 -14.23
CA CYS A 28 42.39 -8.73 -15.07
C CYS A 28 42.21 -7.31 -14.49
N GLY A 29 42.70 -7.00 -13.29
CA GLY A 29 42.97 -5.60 -12.91
C GLY A 29 41.80 -4.59 -12.95
N LEU A 30 40.58 -5.03 -13.23
CA LEU A 30 39.36 -4.22 -13.22
C LEU A 30 38.48 -4.68 -12.04
N TYR A 31 38.30 -3.79 -11.07
CA TYR A 31 37.35 -4.00 -9.97
C TYR A 31 35.93 -3.91 -10.52
N TYR A 32 35.31 -5.04 -10.85
CA TYR A 32 33.88 -5.09 -11.08
C TYR A 32 33.17 -5.14 -9.74
N LEU A 33 32.56 -4.03 -9.34
CA LEU A 33 31.55 -4.03 -8.28
C LEU A 33 30.36 -4.81 -8.80
N CYS A 34 30.25 -6.09 -8.44
CA CYS A 34 29.04 -6.86 -8.68
C CYS A 34 27.93 -6.32 -7.74
N ILE A 35 27.18 -5.33 -8.22
CA ILE A 35 25.95 -4.91 -7.55
C ILE A 35 25.02 -6.10 -7.62
N VAL A 36 24.79 -6.76 -6.48
CA VAL A 36 23.78 -7.81 -6.39
C VAL A 36 22.43 -7.18 -6.70
N GLN A 37 21.90 -7.48 -7.87
CA GLN A 37 20.61 -6.96 -8.28
C GLN A 37 19.51 -7.53 -7.40
N ARG A 38 18.69 -6.65 -6.80
CA ARG A 38 17.56 -7.06 -5.97
C ARG A 38 16.57 -7.92 -6.76
N LYS A 39 15.94 -8.86 -6.06
CA LYS A 39 14.91 -9.74 -6.58
C LYS A 39 13.63 -9.49 -5.79
N ILE A 40 12.74 -8.67 -6.36
CA ILE A 40 11.49 -8.26 -5.70
C ILE A 40 10.33 -8.99 -6.36
N ILE A 41 9.50 -9.62 -5.53
CA ILE A 41 8.22 -10.20 -5.93
C ILE A 41 7.11 -9.33 -5.34
N HIS A 42 6.09 -9.02 -6.12
CA HIS A 42 4.81 -8.51 -5.63
C HIS A 42 3.75 -9.57 -5.84
N ILE A 43 3.09 -9.98 -4.77
CA ILE A 43 1.96 -10.90 -4.79
C ILE A 43 0.68 -10.12 -4.50
N ASP A 44 -0.38 -10.43 -5.26
CA ASP A 44 -1.68 -9.78 -5.13
C ASP A 44 -2.78 -10.84 -5.37
N MET A 45 -3.63 -11.05 -4.35
CA MET A 45 -4.69 -12.04 -4.38
C MET A 45 -5.79 -11.62 -5.37
N ASP A 46 -6.21 -12.55 -6.21
CA ASP A 46 -7.21 -12.27 -7.24
C ASP A 46 -8.61 -12.09 -6.66
N ALA A 47 -9.18 -10.89 -6.82
CA ALA A 47 -10.51 -10.52 -6.32
C ALA A 47 -10.76 -10.98 -4.87
N PHE A 48 -9.80 -10.73 -3.97
CA PHE A 48 -9.60 -11.40 -2.68
C PHE A 48 -10.88 -11.67 -1.89
N PHE A 49 -11.62 -10.64 -1.46
CA PHE A 49 -12.81 -10.85 -0.63
C PHE A 49 -13.87 -11.66 -1.37
N ALA A 50 -14.10 -11.38 -2.65
CA ALA A 50 -15.08 -12.13 -3.44
C ALA A 50 -14.64 -13.59 -3.64
N SER A 51 -13.35 -13.84 -3.83
CA SER A 51 -12.81 -15.19 -3.97
C SER A 51 -12.91 -16.00 -2.68
N VAL A 52 -12.72 -15.35 -1.51
CA VAL A 52 -12.92 -15.99 -0.20
C VAL A 52 -14.40 -16.36 -0.02
N GLU A 53 -15.35 -15.48 -0.35
CA GLU A 53 -16.79 -15.77 -0.27
C GLU A 53 -17.18 -16.92 -1.21
N GLN A 54 -16.71 -16.92 -2.46
CA GLN A 54 -16.98 -18.03 -3.40
C GLN A 54 -16.33 -19.34 -3.01
N ARG A 55 -15.21 -19.32 -2.31
CA ARG A 55 -14.55 -20.50 -1.76
C ARG A 55 -15.36 -21.11 -0.60
N ASP A 56 -15.71 -20.24 0.35
CA ASP A 56 -16.35 -20.65 1.61
C ASP A 56 -17.84 -20.99 1.42
N ASP A 57 -18.53 -20.38 0.45
CA ASP A 57 -19.87 -20.74 0.00
C ASP A 57 -19.88 -21.26 -1.44
N PRO A 58 -19.95 -22.59 -1.64
CA PRO A 58 -19.98 -23.21 -2.97
C PRO A 58 -21.16 -22.74 -3.84
N THR A 59 -22.25 -22.25 -3.25
CA THR A 59 -23.40 -21.76 -4.02
C THR A 59 -23.11 -20.48 -4.78
N LEU A 60 -22.06 -19.74 -4.41
CA LEU A 60 -21.63 -18.50 -5.04
C LEU A 60 -20.62 -18.72 -6.18
N ARG A 61 -20.08 -19.92 -6.32
CA ARG A 61 -19.05 -20.24 -7.33
C ARG A 61 -19.55 -19.99 -8.75
N GLY A 62 -18.75 -19.29 -9.55
CA GLY A 62 -19.07 -18.96 -10.93
C GLY A 62 -20.17 -17.92 -11.10
N LYS A 63 -20.68 -17.33 -10.02
CA LYS A 63 -21.70 -16.29 -10.05
C LYS A 63 -21.07 -14.90 -9.97
N ALA A 64 -21.76 -13.92 -10.57
CA ALA A 64 -21.40 -12.51 -10.44
C ALA A 64 -21.75 -12.05 -9.02
N ILE A 65 -20.73 -11.88 -8.16
CA ILE A 65 -20.92 -11.38 -6.80
C ILE A 65 -20.16 -10.08 -6.55
N ALA A 66 -20.69 -9.27 -5.66
CA ALA A 66 -19.99 -8.11 -5.10
C ALA A 66 -20.05 -8.14 -3.59
N VAL A 67 -18.90 -8.01 -2.95
CA VAL A 67 -18.82 -7.88 -1.49
C VAL A 67 -19.05 -6.42 -1.14
N GLY A 68 -19.95 -6.15 -0.19
CA GLY A 68 -20.25 -4.80 0.26
C GLY A 68 -21.62 -4.68 0.92
N TYR A 69 -22.00 -3.46 1.25
CA TYR A 69 -23.31 -3.17 1.84
C TYR A 69 -24.38 -2.99 0.77
N ASP A 70 -25.47 -3.78 0.87
CA ASP A 70 -26.63 -3.65 0.00
C ASP A 70 -27.61 -2.60 0.50
N GLY A 71 -27.28 -1.34 0.27
CA GLY A 71 -28.08 -0.22 0.71
C GLY A 71 -27.90 1.02 -0.18
N PRO A 72 -28.69 2.09 0.03
CA PRO A 72 -28.69 3.29 -0.84
C PRO A 72 -27.34 3.95 -1.01
N ARG A 73 -26.44 3.83 -0.02
CA ARG A 73 -25.09 4.39 0.00
C ARG A 73 -24.00 3.31 0.03
N GLY A 74 -24.38 2.08 -0.29
CA GLY A 74 -23.48 0.95 -0.36
C GLY A 74 -22.45 1.13 -1.47
N VAL A 75 -21.24 0.63 -1.21
CA VAL A 75 -20.11 0.65 -2.13
C VAL A 75 -19.59 -0.78 -2.29
N VAL A 76 -19.19 -1.13 -3.51
CA VAL A 76 -18.52 -2.39 -3.79
C VAL A 76 -17.12 -2.36 -3.17
N ALA A 77 -16.86 -3.23 -2.20
CA ALA A 77 -15.52 -3.44 -1.67
C ALA A 77 -14.66 -4.25 -2.66
N THR A 78 -15.22 -5.38 -3.14
CA THR A 78 -14.57 -6.22 -4.16
C THR A 78 -15.62 -6.87 -5.03
N ALA A 79 -15.35 -6.98 -6.34
CA ALA A 79 -16.21 -7.67 -7.30
C ALA A 79 -15.51 -8.94 -7.82
N SER A 80 -16.26 -10.05 -7.96
CA SER A 80 -15.77 -11.27 -8.58
C SER A 80 -15.44 -11.03 -10.08
N TYR A 81 -14.63 -11.90 -10.68
CA TYR A 81 -14.29 -11.75 -12.10
C TYR A 81 -15.51 -11.89 -13.02
N GLU A 82 -16.50 -12.68 -12.60
CA GLU A 82 -17.78 -12.77 -13.29
C GLU A 82 -18.52 -11.41 -13.30
N ALA A 83 -18.54 -10.70 -12.16
CA ALA A 83 -19.14 -9.38 -12.06
C ALA A 83 -18.34 -8.31 -12.83
N ARG A 84 -16.99 -8.41 -12.83
CA ARG A 84 -16.11 -7.50 -13.59
C ARG A 84 -16.37 -7.53 -15.09
N ARG A 85 -16.83 -8.65 -15.66
CA ARG A 85 -17.22 -8.74 -17.10
C ARG A 85 -18.35 -7.80 -17.47
N TYR A 86 -19.18 -7.41 -16.49
CA TYR A 86 -20.27 -6.41 -16.65
C TYR A 86 -19.81 -4.99 -16.30
N GLY A 87 -18.51 -4.77 -16.05
CA GLY A 87 -17.97 -3.46 -15.67
C GLY A 87 -18.12 -3.12 -14.19
N VAL A 88 -18.52 -4.07 -13.33
CA VAL A 88 -18.56 -3.87 -11.88
C VAL A 88 -17.14 -3.89 -11.32
N HIS A 89 -16.77 -2.92 -10.48
CA HIS A 89 -15.44 -2.81 -9.90
C HIS A 89 -15.48 -2.23 -8.47
N SER A 90 -14.39 -2.37 -7.73
CA SER A 90 -14.22 -1.80 -6.38
C SER A 90 -14.43 -0.28 -6.39
N ALA A 91 -14.89 0.26 -5.27
CA ALA A 91 -15.27 1.65 -5.06
C ALA A 91 -16.50 2.14 -5.87
N MET A 92 -17.14 1.29 -6.70
CA MET A 92 -18.37 1.63 -7.40
C MET A 92 -19.56 1.67 -6.42
N ALA A 93 -20.48 2.61 -6.60
CA ALA A 93 -21.75 2.61 -5.87
C ALA A 93 -22.54 1.32 -6.16
N MET A 94 -23.07 0.66 -5.12
CA MET A 94 -23.77 -0.62 -5.24
C MET A 94 -25.00 -0.50 -6.17
N SER A 95 -25.71 0.61 -6.13
CA SER A 95 -26.82 0.91 -7.02
C SER A 95 -26.41 0.95 -8.51
N LYS A 96 -25.20 1.46 -8.83
CA LYS A 96 -24.65 1.44 -10.19
C LYS A 96 -24.22 0.02 -10.57
N ALA A 97 -23.60 -0.72 -9.66
CA ALA A 97 -23.19 -2.11 -9.90
C ALA A 97 -24.40 -3.00 -10.26
N LYS A 98 -25.52 -2.88 -9.53
CA LYS A 98 -26.76 -3.61 -9.82
C LYS A 98 -27.38 -3.23 -11.17
N ARG A 99 -27.24 -1.98 -11.62
CA ARG A 99 -27.71 -1.58 -12.96
C ARG A 99 -26.86 -2.19 -14.08
N LEU A 100 -25.54 -2.30 -13.86
CA LEU A 100 -24.62 -2.90 -14.83
C LEU A 100 -24.77 -4.43 -14.88
N CYS A 101 -25.05 -5.05 -13.75
CA CYS A 101 -25.23 -6.50 -13.61
C CYS A 101 -26.53 -6.78 -12.83
N PRO A 102 -27.71 -6.91 -13.49
CA PRO A 102 -29.01 -7.07 -12.84
C PRO A 102 -29.12 -8.34 -11.98
N HIS A 103 -28.34 -9.36 -12.26
CA HIS A 103 -28.27 -10.62 -11.51
C HIS A 103 -27.13 -10.65 -10.49
N LEU A 104 -26.54 -9.50 -10.17
CA LEU A 104 -25.49 -9.37 -9.19
C LEU A 104 -25.96 -9.81 -7.80
N ILE A 105 -25.23 -10.75 -7.19
CA ILE A 105 -25.45 -11.14 -5.81
C ILE A 105 -24.59 -10.26 -4.93
N VAL A 106 -25.22 -9.53 -4.01
CA VAL A 106 -24.48 -8.73 -3.03
C VAL A 106 -24.29 -9.56 -1.77
N VAL A 107 -23.03 -9.68 -1.34
CA VAL A 107 -22.65 -10.45 -0.15
C VAL A 107 -22.11 -9.49 0.91
N GLY A 108 -22.55 -9.64 2.16
CA GLY A 108 -21.99 -8.93 3.30
C GLY A 108 -20.52 -9.37 3.52
N GLY A 109 -19.65 -8.43 3.89
CA GLY A 109 -18.24 -8.76 4.08
C GLY A 109 -17.95 -9.44 5.42
N HIS A 110 -17.21 -10.55 5.42
CA HIS A 110 -16.73 -11.26 6.61
C HIS A 110 -15.28 -10.88 6.94
N TYR A 111 -15.06 -9.64 7.39
CA TYR A 111 -13.73 -9.06 7.54
C TYR A 111 -12.77 -9.86 8.46
N ALA A 112 -13.29 -10.49 9.50
CA ALA A 112 -12.50 -11.37 10.37
C ALA A 112 -11.94 -12.57 9.58
N ARG A 113 -12.76 -13.16 8.69
CA ARG A 113 -12.35 -14.26 7.82
C ARG A 113 -11.28 -13.84 6.81
N TYR A 114 -11.41 -12.63 6.23
CA TYR A 114 -10.39 -12.11 5.32
C TYR A 114 -9.06 -11.89 6.01
N LYS A 115 -9.06 -11.42 7.26
CA LYS A 115 -7.84 -11.32 8.06
C LYS A 115 -7.17 -12.67 8.31
N GLU A 116 -7.96 -13.67 8.69
CA GLU A 116 -7.46 -15.03 8.91
C GLU A 116 -6.80 -15.58 7.65
N VAL A 117 -7.45 -15.48 6.49
CA VAL A 117 -6.89 -15.93 5.22
C VAL A 117 -5.64 -15.11 4.84
N SER A 118 -5.64 -13.80 5.09
CA SER A 118 -4.47 -12.95 4.89
C SER A 118 -3.27 -13.40 5.71
N HIS A 119 -3.48 -13.85 6.95
CA HIS A 119 -2.41 -14.43 7.78
C HIS A 119 -1.87 -15.72 7.18
N GLN A 120 -2.74 -16.65 6.76
CA GLN A 120 -2.34 -17.89 6.11
C GLN A 120 -1.50 -17.63 4.83
N VAL A 121 -1.89 -16.62 4.04
CA VAL A 121 -1.09 -16.19 2.86
C VAL A 121 0.29 -15.70 3.29
N ARG A 122 0.38 -14.91 4.36
CA ARG A 122 1.67 -14.39 4.87
C ARG A 122 2.55 -15.49 5.46
N ASP A 123 1.96 -16.50 6.07
CA ASP A 123 2.71 -17.67 6.56
C ASP A 123 3.39 -18.40 5.40
N ILE A 124 2.71 -18.53 4.24
CA ILE A 124 3.33 -19.06 3.02
C ILE A 124 4.54 -18.19 2.59
N PHE A 125 4.42 -16.86 2.63
CA PHE A 125 5.52 -15.95 2.26
C PHE A 125 6.72 -16.08 3.20
N ALA A 126 6.45 -16.23 4.51
CA ALA A 126 7.46 -16.33 5.55
C ALA A 126 8.38 -17.56 5.39
N ASP A 127 7.95 -18.59 4.69
CA ASP A 127 8.80 -19.76 4.37
C ASP A 127 9.92 -19.42 3.37
N TYR A 128 9.82 -18.30 2.64
CA TYR A 128 10.80 -17.90 1.63
C TYR A 128 11.69 -16.74 2.05
N THR A 129 11.14 -15.78 2.81
CA THR A 129 11.89 -14.59 3.26
C THR A 129 11.24 -13.97 4.49
N ASP A 130 12.05 -13.27 5.31
CA ASP A 130 11.54 -12.40 6.38
C ASP A 130 11.29 -10.96 5.89
N LEU A 131 11.80 -10.61 4.71
CA LEU A 131 11.63 -9.29 4.13
C LEU A 131 10.29 -9.21 3.37
N ILE A 132 9.20 -9.08 4.14
CA ILE A 132 7.83 -9.00 3.66
C ILE A 132 7.26 -7.64 4.05
N GLU A 133 6.76 -6.88 3.08
CA GLU A 133 6.04 -5.61 3.28
C GLU A 133 4.58 -5.77 2.85
N PRO A 134 3.64 -6.00 3.77
CA PRO A 134 2.23 -5.99 3.47
C PRO A 134 1.76 -4.58 3.12
N LEU A 135 1.04 -4.43 2.01
CA LEU A 135 0.40 -3.18 1.62
C LEU A 135 -1.07 -3.14 2.03
N SER A 136 -1.72 -4.31 2.03
CA SER A 136 -3.12 -4.51 2.40
C SER A 136 -3.31 -5.92 2.99
N LEU A 137 -4.54 -6.42 3.05
CA LEU A 137 -4.83 -7.81 3.41
C LEU A 137 -4.48 -8.79 2.29
N ASP A 138 -4.45 -8.33 1.05
CA ASP A 138 -4.37 -9.16 -0.16
C ASP A 138 -3.09 -8.97 -0.97
N GLU A 139 -2.26 -7.99 -0.64
CA GLU A 139 -1.02 -7.75 -1.39
C GLU A 139 0.20 -7.49 -0.51
N ALA A 140 1.35 -7.94 -0.97
CA ALA A 140 2.64 -7.71 -0.32
C ALA A 140 3.80 -7.67 -1.31
N TYR A 141 4.87 -6.93 -0.95
CA TYR A 141 6.18 -7.08 -1.54
C TYR A 141 7.03 -8.07 -0.73
N LEU A 142 7.80 -8.88 -1.45
CA LEU A 142 8.79 -9.80 -0.89
C LEU A 142 10.15 -9.46 -1.50
N ASP A 143 11.17 -9.25 -0.69
CA ASP A 143 12.55 -9.23 -1.16
C ASP A 143 13.13 -10.63 -0.97
N VAL A 144 13.37 -11.32 -2.08
CA VAL A 144 13.93 -12.67 -2.15
C VAL A 144 15.34 -12.70 -2.72
N THR A 145 16.03 -11.55 -2.65
CA THR A 145 17.43 -11.43 -3.09
C THR A 145 18.31 -12.46 -2.39
N VAL A 146 18.12 -12.59 -1.07
CA VAL A 146 18.57 -13.70 -0.25
C VAL A 146 17.32 -14.36 0.30
N ASN A 147 17.10 -15.65 0.01
CA ASN A 147 15.89 -16.36 0.44
C ASN A 147 16.24 -17.60 1.26
N LYS A 148 15.29 -18.06 2.09
CA LYS A 148 15.50 -19.14 3.05
C LYS A 148 15.69 -20.54 2.44
N LYS A 149 15.29 -20.70 1.18
CA LYS A 149 15.35 -22.00 0.48
C LYS A 149 16.49 -22.08 -0.54
N ASP A 150 17.35 -21.04 -0.62
CA ASP A 150 18.44 -20.94 -1.58
C ASP A 150 18.00 -21.13 -3.04
N ILE A 151 16.75 -20.77 -3.36
CA ILE A 151 16.21 -20.84 -4.73
C ILE A 151 16.82 -19.69 -5.54
N PRO A 152 17.54 -20.00 -6.63
CA PRO A 152 18.32 -18.98 -7.34
C PRO A 152 17.46 -17.99 -8.14
N LEU A 153 16.26 -18.41 -8.61
CA LEU A 153 15.40 -17.58 -9.44
C LEU A 153 14.14 -17.14 -8.71
N ALA A 154 13.93 -15.83 -8.59
CA ALA A 154 12.71 -15.27 -7.97
C ALA A 154 11.43 -15.71 -8.69
N VAL A 155 11.50 -15.99 -9.99
CA VAL A 155 10.35 -16.49 -10.75
C VAL A 155 9.89 -17.87 -10.27
N ASP A 156 10.81 -18.73 -9.84
CA ASP A 156 10.45 -20.05 -9.34
C ASP A 156 9.85 -19.96 -7.93
N ILE A 157 10.37 -19.06 -7.08
CA ILE A 157 9.73 -18.71 -5.80
C ILE A 157 8.29 -18.21 -6.02
N ALA A 158 8.08 -17.31 -6.99
CA ALA A 158 6.75 -16.79 -7.30
C ALA A 158 5.80 -17.87 -7.80
N LYS A 159 6.29 -18.87 -8.58
CA LYS A 159 5.49 -20.02 -9.00
C LYS A 159 5.10 -20.90 -7.82
N GLU A 160 6.07 -21.26 -6.96
CA GLU A 160 5.81 -22.07 -5.77
C GLU A 160 4.81 -21.40 -4.82
N ILE A 161 4.97 -20.10 -4.53
CA ILE A 161 4.03 -19.35 -3.70
C ILE A 161 2.61 -19.41 -4.28
N ARG A 162 2.44 -19.15 -5.58
CA ARG A 162 1.12 -19.17 -6.23
C ARG A 162 0.53 -20.60 -6.24
N GLN A 163 1.34 -21.62 -6.45
CA GLN A 163 0.92 -23.01 -6.38
C GLN A 163 0.46 -23.38 -4.96
N ARG A 164 1.21 -23.03 -3.93
CA ARG A 164 0.84 -23.26 -2.52
C ARG A 164 -0.45 -22.54 -2.14
N ILE A 165 -0.62 -21.27 -2.53
CA ILE A 165 -1.88 -20.54 -2.32
C ILE A 165 -3.05 -21.31 -2.94
N ARG A 166 -2.89 -21.87 -4.13
CA ARG A 166 -3.94 -22.64 -4.81
C ARG A 166 -4.24 -23.95 -4.11
N GLU A 167 -3.21 -24.71 -3.72
CA GLU A 167 -3.35 -26.03 -3.12
C GLU A 167 -3.80 -25.97 -1.65
N GLU A 168 -3.20 -25.07 -0.85
CA GLU A 168 -3.44 -24.98 0.58
C GLU A 168 -4.67 -24.13 0.93
N LEU A 169 -4.91 -23.06 0.16
CA LEU A 169 -5.97 -22.08 0.46
C LEU A 169 -7.14 -22.08 -0.53
N HIS A 170 -7.02 -22.83 -1.64
CA HIS A 170 -8.00 -22.88 -2.73
C HIS A 170 -8.38 -21.49 -3.28
N LEU A 171 -7.38 -20.62 -3.38
CA LEU A 171 -7.48 -19.27 -3.93
C LEU A 171 -6.43 -19.09 -5.02
N THR A 172 -6.55 -18.01 -5.81
CA THR A 172 -5.54 -17.64 -6.78
C THR A 172 -4.89 -16.31 -6.44
N ALA A 173 -3.63 -16.16 -6.84
CA ALA A 173 -2.88 -14.93 -6.73
C ALA A 173 -2.12 -14.65 -8.02
N SER A 174 -1.99 -13.38 -8.35
CA SER A 174 -1.13 -12.90 -9.43
C SER A 174 0.20 -12.41 -8.86
N ALA A 175 1.29 -12.70 -9.58
CA ALA A 175 2.64 -12.35 -9.15
C ALA A 175 3.37 -11.52 -10.20
N GLY A 176 4.05 -10.49 -9.74
CA GLY A 176 4.98 -9.69 -10.53
C GLY A 176 6.39 -9.82 -9.98
N VAL A 177 7.36 -10.10 -10.86
CA VAL A 177 8.77 -10.26 -10.49
C VAL A 177 9.61 -9.22 -11.20
N SER A 178 10.41 -8.46 -10.46
CA SER A 178 11.37 -7.51 -11.04
C SER A 178 12.49 -7.18 -10.05
N TYR A 179 13.30 -6.19 -10.35
CA TYR A 179 14.43 -5.75 -9.53
C TYR A 179 14.09 -4.58 -8.58
N ASN A 180 12.88 -4.07 -8.62
CA ASN A 180 12.40 -3.05 -7.70
C ASN A 180 10.87 -3.15 -7.49
N LYS A 181 10.37 -2.43 -6.47
CA LYS A 181 8.97 -2.47 -6.05
C LYS A 181 8.02 -1.92 -7.12
N PHE A 182 8.40 -0.82 -7.77
CA PHE A 182 7.58 -0.18 -8.82
C PHE A 182 7.25 -1.16 -9.95
N LEU A 183 8.26 -1.79 -10.52
CA LEU A 183 8.07 -2.71 -11.64
C LEU A 183 7.41 -4.02 -11.22
N ALA A 184 7.75 -4.55 -10.03
CA ALA A 184 7.13 -5.76 -9.51
C ALA A 184 5.61 -5.58 -9.34
N LYS A 185 5.16 -4.41 -8.83
CA LYS A 185 3.73 -4.14 -8.68
C LYS A 185 3.00 -4.01 -10.03
N ILE A 186 3.57 -3.30 -10.99
CA ILE A 186 2.97 -3.22 -12.32
C ILE A 186 2.91 -4.60 -12.98
N ALA A 187 3.97 -5.41 -12.83
CA ALA A 187 4.01 -6.75 -13.39
C ALA A 187 2.91 -7.66 -12.83
N SER A 188 2.57 -7.55 -11.53
CA SER A 188 1.52 -8.38 -10.92
C SER A 188 0.13 -8.11 -11.51
N ASP A 189 -0.13 -6.88 -11.99
CA ASP A 189 -1.40 -6.51 -12.60
C ASP A 189 -1.51 -6.89 -14.09
N TYR A 190 -0.36 -7.13 -14.75
CA TYR A 190 -0.29 -7.24 -16.21
C TYR A 190 -1.00 -8.46 -16.79
N ARG A 191 -1.08 -9.56 -16.03
CA ARG A 191 -1.67 -10.83 -16.47
C ARG A 191 -2.73 -11.38 -15.50
N LYS A 192 -3.43 -10.51 -14.76
CA LYS A 192 -4.53 -10.94 -13.87
C LYS A 192 -5.70 -11.52 -14.69
N PRO A 193 -6.43 -12.52 -14.16
CA PRO A 193 -6.18 -13.25 -12.90
C PRO A 193 -5.18 -14.40 -13.07
N ASP A 194 -4.70 -14.91 -11.92
CA ASP A 194 -3.84 -16.08 -11.81
C ASP A 194 -2.61 -16.00 -12.72
N GLY A 195 -2.06 -14.78 -12.83
CA GLY A 195 -0.99 -14.44 -13.73
C GLY A 195 0.39 -14.44 -13.07
N LEU A 196 1.41 -14.61 -13.90
CA LEU A 196 2.80 -14.38 -13.54
C LEU A 196 3.46 -13.55 -14.63
N CYS A 197 4.04 -12.42 -14.25
CA CYS A 197 4.76 -11.56 -15.18
C CYS A 197 6.13 -11.21 -14.60
N VAL A 198 7.15 -11.30 -15.46
CA VAL A 198 8.53 -10.94 -15.10
C VAL A 198 8.98 -9.77 -15.96
N ILE A 199 9.42 -8.69 -15.32
CA ILE A 199 10.06 -7.57 -16.02
C ILE A 199 11.56 -7.62 -15.75
N HIS A 200 12.31 -8.13 -16.72
CA HIS A 200 13.76 -8.22 -16.65
C HIS A 200 14.38 -6.83 -16.81
N PRO A 201 15.51 -6.53 -16.15
CA PRO A 201 16.19 -5.22 -16.26
C PRO A 201 16.43 -4.75 -17.68
N ASP A 202 16.90 -5.65 -18.56
CA ASP A 202 17.20 -5.33 -19.96
C ASP A 202 15.96 -4.95 -20.77
N ARG A 203 14.77 -5.33 -20.31
CA ARG A 203 13.48 -5.04 -20.95
C ARG A 203 12.69 -3.93 -20.24
N ALA A 204 13.15 -3.50 -19.07
CA ALA A 204 12.43 -2.54 -18.23
C ALA A 204 12.23 -1.19 -18.93
N SER A 205 13.28 -0.68 -19.60
CA SER A 205 13.22 0.59 -20.35
C SER A 205 12.13 0.58 -21.44
N ASP A 206 12.12 -0.47 -22.27
CA ASP A 206 11.14 -0.61 -23.36
C ASP A 206 9.73 -0.87 -22.83
N PHE A 207 9.62 -1.64 -21.75
CA PHE A 207 8.34 -1.89 -21.09
C PHE A 207 7.73 -0.59 -20.56
N ILE A 208 8.52 0.19 -19.79
CA ILE A 208 8.07 1.48 -19.22
C ILE A 208 7.69 2.46 -20.32
N ALA A 209 8.46 2.52 -21.41
CA ALA A 209 8.20 3.45 -22.52
C ALA A 209 6.79 3.24 -23.11
N ARG A 210 6.30 2.00 -23.18
CA ARG A 210 4.97 1.64 -23.72
C ARG A 210 3.86 1.70 -22.68
N LEU A 211 4.19 1.82 -21.40
CA LEU A 211 3.22 1.82 -20.32
C LEU A 211 2.39 3.10 -20.38
N ARG A 212 1.07 2.96 -20.34
CA ARG A 212 0.16 4.11 -20.22
C ARG A 212 0.33 4.76 -18.86
N ILE A 213 0.18 6.08 -18.81
CA ILE A 213 0.45 6.85 -17.60
C ILE A 213 -0.45 6.46 -16.42
N GLU A 214 -1.68 6.04 -16.68
CA GLU A 214 -2.63 5.57 -15.66
C GLU A 214 -2.20 4.27 -14.98
N GLN A 215 -1.28 3.54 -15.60
CA GLN A 215 -0.74 2.29 -15.07
C GLN A 215 0.46 2.50 -14.16
N PHE A 216 0.98 3.75 -14.10
CA PHE A 216 2.07 4.06 -13.17
C PHE A 216 1.55 4.04 -11.73
N TRP A 217 2.25 3.34 -10.87
CA TRP A 217 1.91 3.32 -9.45
C TRP A 217 1.91 4.74 -8.86
N GLY A 218 0.84 5.10 -8.14
CA GLY A 218 0.67 6.44 -7.58
C GLY A 218 0.05 7.46 -8.53
N VAL A 219 -0.20 7.11 -9.80
CA VAL A 219 -0.92 7.96 -10.74
C VAL A 219 -2.41 7.64 -10.70
N GLY A 220 -3.14 8.41 -9.91
CA GLY A 220 -4.60 8.36 -9.89
C GLY A 220 -5.22 9.21 -11.02
N PRO A 221 -6.58 9.17 -11.18
CA PRO A 221 -7.26 9.86 -12.27
C PRO A 221 -6.92 11.34 -12.40
N LYS A 222 -6.84 12.08 -11.28
CA LYS A 222 -6.47 13.52 -11.28
C LYS A 222 -5.03 13.77 -11.72
N THR A 223 -4.10 12.90 -11.35
CA THR A 223 -2.71 13.01 -11.78
C THR A 223 -2.57 12.67 -13.26
N ALA A 224 -3.26 11.62 -13.72
CA ALA A 224 -3.31 11.24 -15.13
C ALA A 224 -3.90 12.38 -15.98
N GLU A 225 -5.02 12.97 -15.58
CA GLU A 225 -5.65 14.12 -16.26
C GLU A 225 -4.67 15.29 -16.40
N ARG A 226 -3.93 15.64 -15.33
CA ARG A 226 -2.91 16.71 -15.39
C ARG A 226 -1.77 16.38 -16.33
N LEU A 227 -1.32 15.11 -16.37
CA LEU A 227 -0.28 14.65 -17.30
C LEU A 227 -0.78 14.71 -18.75
N HIS A 228 -2.03 14.28 -19.01
CA HIS A 228 -2.64 14.38 -20.32
C HIS A 228 -2.73 15.82 -20.82
N HIS A 229 -3.09 16.78 -19.96
CA HIS A 229 -3.15 18.21 -20.34
C HIS A 229 -1.81 18.78 -20.82
N ILE A 230 -0.68 18.19 -20.42
CA ILE A 230 0.66 18.57 -20.90
C ILE A 230 1.21 17.62 -21.97
N GLY A 231 0.33 16.78 -22.57
CA GLY A 231 0.68 15.89 -23.67
C GLY A 231 1.42 14.61 -23.27
N VAL A 232 1.32 14.19 -21.99
CA VAL A 232 2.00 12.98 -21.47
C VAL A 232 0.95 11.86 -21.29
N PHE A 233 1.00 10.84 -22.14
CA PHE A 233 0.11 9.68 -22.15
C PHE A 233 0.83 8.37 -21.83
N THR A 234 2.15 8.32 -22.04
CA THR A 234 2.98 7.13 -21.93
C THR A 234 4.25 7.39 -21.11
N GLY A 235 4.90 6.31 -20.69
CA GLY A 235 6.20 6.40 -20.04
C GLY A 235 7.30 6.98 -20.92
N ALA A 236 7.20 6.83 -22.26
CA ALA A 236 8.15 7.44 -23.18
C ALA A 236 8.09 8.97 -23.12
N GLU A 237 6.89 9.53 -23.15
CA GLU A 237 6.66 10.97 -23.06
C GLU A 237 7.02 11.51 -21.67
N LEU A 238 6.64 10.78 -20.60
CA LEU A 238 7.01 11.15 -19.22
C LEU A 238 8.55 11.24 -19.07
N ARG A 239 9.30 10.35 -19.71
CA ARG A 239 10.78 10.34 -19.67
C ARG A 239 11.42 11.57 -20.28
N GLN A 240 10.77 12.27 -21.21
CA GLN A 240 11.26 13.49 -21.84
C GLN A 240 11.25 14.70 -20.90
N LEU A 241 10.43 14.64 -19.83
CA LEU A 241 10.33 15.75 -18.89
C LEU A 241 11.52 15.76 -17.93
N SER A 242 11.96 16.96 -17.56
CA SER A 242 12.99 17.15 -16.53
C SER A 242 12.41 16.89 -15.13
N GLU A 243 13.27 16.51 -14.19
CA GLU A 243 12.89 16.34 -12.80
C GLU A 243 12.33 17.63 -12.18
N HIS A 244 12.98 18.76 -12.48
CA HIS A 244 12.56 20.08 -12.01
C HIS A 244 11.13 20.41 -12.47
N HIS A 245 10.82 20.22 -13.75
CA HIS A 245 9.50 20.49 -14.29
C HIS A 245 8.41 19.58 -13.67
N LEU A 246 8.72 18.30 -13.48
CA LEU A 246 7.83 17.39 -12.78
C LEU A 246 7.62 17.79 -11.31
N GLN A 247 8.66 18.28 -10.63
CA GLN A 247 8.57 18.75 -9.25
C GLN A 247 7.71 20.02 -9.13
N GLU A 248 7.81 20.96 -10.06
CA GLU A 248 6.96 22.14 -10.13
C GLU A 248 5.48 21.76 -10.31
N LEU A 249 5.19 20.81 -11.18
CA LEU A 249 3.81 20.39 -11.48
C LEU A 249 3.21 19.49 -10.39
N PHE A 250 3.97 18.55 -9.84
CA PHE A 250 3.47 17.47 -9.00
C PHE A 250 4.05 17.47 -7.58
N GLY A 251 4.84 18.49 -7.20
CA GLY A 251 5.45 18.60 -5.87
C GLY A 251 6.28 17.37 -5.55
N LYS A 252 6.07 16.79 -4.35
CA LYS A 252 6.81 15.59 -3.88
C LYS A 252 6.68 14.37 -4.80
N MET A 253 5.64 14.30 -5.62
CA MET A 253 5.45 13.19 -6.54
C MET A 253 6.29 13.34 -7.82
N GLY A 254 6.73 14.55 -8.17
CA GLY A 254 7.52 14.83 -9.37
C GLY A 254 8.81 14.02 -9.47
N PRO A 255 9.73 14.08 -8.49
CA PRO A 255 10.94 13.26 -8.48
C PRO A 255 10.68 11.76 -8.56
N ILE A 256 9.59 11.28 -7.94
CA ILE A 256 9.20 9.87 -7.98
C ILE A 256 8.79 9.47 -9.40
N LEU A 257 7.97 10.26 -10.08
CA LEU A 257 7.57 10.03 -11.47
C LEU A 257 8.78 10.05 -12.41
N TYR A 258 9.72 10.98 -12.19
CA TYR A 258 10.97 11.06 -12.94
C TYR A 258 11.80 9.79 -12.85
N GLN A 259 11.96 9.26 -11.62
CA GLN A 259 12.70 8.03 -11.37
C GLN A 259 11.97 6.81 -11.95
N PHE A 260 10.66 6.70 -11.75
CA PHE A 260 9.84 5.60 -12.27
C PHE A 260 9.87 5.51 -13.79
N ALA A 261 9.81 6.65 -14.51
CA ALA A 261 9.94 6.69 -15.96
C ALA A 261 11.29 6.14 -16.47
N ARG A 262 12.30 6.07 -15.58
CA ARG A 262 13.65 5.55 -15.86
C ARG A 262 13.88 4.14 -15.26
N GLY A 263 12.86 3.54 -14.67
CA GLY A 263 12.94 2.23 -14.02
C GLY A 263 13.71 2.24 -12.70
N ILE A 264 13.84 3.40 -12.08
CA ILE A 264 14.57 3.60 -10.83
C ILE A 264 13.57 3.62 -9.67
N ASP A 265 13.78 2.74 -8.70
CA ASP A 265 13.08 2.72 -7.43
C ASP A 265 13.99 2.11 -6.35
N HIS A 266 14.57 2.98 -5.54
CA HIS A 266 15.51 2.59 -4.49
C HIS A 266 14.84 2.18 -3.18
N ARG A 267 13.52 2.30 -3.06
CA ARG A 267 12.80 1.97 -1.82
C ARG A 267 13.05 0.51 -1.44
N PRO A 268 13.52 0.22 -0.21
CA PRO A 268 13.63 -1.15 0.29
C PRO A 268 12.24 -1.75 0.55
N VAL A 269 12.18 -3.06 0.73
CA VAL A 269 11.05 -3.74 1.35
C VAL A 269 11.12 -3.49 2.85
N VAL A 270 10.05 -2.91 3.42
CA VAL A 270 9.98 -2.47 4.82
C VAL A 270 9.12 -3.44 5.60
N THR A 271 9.70 -4.09 6.60
CA THR A 271 9.02 -5.10 7.42
C THR A 271 8.26 -4.51 8.59
N GLU A 272 8.68 -3.35 9.07
CA GLU A 272 8.07 -2.67 10.20
C GLU A 272 7.30 -1.43 9.75
N TRP A 273 6.07 -1.33 10.20
CA TRP A 273 5.21 -0.20 9.89
C TRP A 273 4.70 0.46 11.17
N GLN A 274 5.12 1.69 11.38
CA GLN A 274 4.59 2.48 12.49
C GLN A 274 3.25 3.09 12.10
N ARG A 275 2.21 2.83 12.89
CA ARG A 275 0.89 3.41 12.72
C ARG A 275 0.95 4.93 12.95
N LYS A 276 0.48 5.71 11.98
CA LYS A 276 0.48 7.18 12.05
C LYS A 276 -0.83 7.77 12.55
N SER A 277 -1.92 7.00 12.47
CA SER A 277 -3.25 7.44 12.89
C SER A 277 -4.19 6.27 13.15
N VAL A 278 -5.22 6.53 13.96
CA VAL A 278 -6.38 5.66 14.17
C VAL A 278 -7.63 6.51 14.03
N GLY A 279 -8.62 6.06 13.26
CA GLY A 279 -9.86 6.80 13.07
C GLY A 279 -11.06 5.91 12.78
N CYS A 280 -12.22 6.50 12.88
CA CYS A 280 -13.49 5.94 12.45
C CYS A 280 -14.33 7.01 11.76
N GLU A 281 -15.09 6.58 10.76
CA GLU A 281 -16.03 7.48 10.05
C GLU A 281 -17.27 6.71 9.63
N HIS A 282 -18.41 7.41 9.65
CA HIS A 282 -19.70 6.85 9.30
C HIS A 282 -20.40 7.68 8.24
N THR A 283 -20.81 7.01 7.17
CA THR A 283 -21.76 7.57 6.19
C THR A 283 -23.16 7.22 6.66
N PHE A 284 -23.99 8.23 6.95
CA PHE A 284 -25.34 8.03 7.44
C PHE A 284 -26.29 7.54 6.33
N ALA A 285 -27.27 6.73 6.67
CA ALA A 285 -28.29 6.30 5.71
C ALA A 285 -29.13 7.51 5.23
N THR A 286 -29.48 8.41 6.14
CA THR A 286 -30.12 9.71 5.91
C THR A 286 -29.20 10.83 6.41
N ASP A 287 -29.11 11.94 5.67
CA ASP A 287 -28.28 13.07 6.08
C ASP A 287 -28.78 13.70 7.38
N LEU A 288 -27.85 14.07 8.26
CA LEU A 288 -28.17 14.68 9.54
C LEU A 288 -28.30 16.20 9.40
N THR A 289 -29.39 16.74 9.90
CA THR A 289 -29.67 18.20 9.95
C THR A 289 -29.94 18.68 11.38
N ASP A 290 -30.42 17.80 12.25
CA ASP A 290 -30.73 18.12 13.63
C ASP A 290 -29.46 18.21 14.49
N PRO A 291 -29.20 19.33 15.18
CA PRO A 291 -28.05 19.50 16.05
C PRO A 291 -27.93 18.47 17.16
N SER A 292 -29.06 17.99 17.71
CA SER A 292 -29.06 17.00 18.79
C SER A 292 -28.64 15.62 18.27
N ALA A 293 -29.07 15.25 17.07
CA ALA A 293 -28.64 14.02 16.39
C ALA A 293 -27.15 14.10 16.05
N ILE A 294 -26.66 15.24 15.56
CA ILE A 294 -25.23 15.45 15.27
C ILE A 294 -24.39 15.29 16.54
N ALA A 295 -24.78 15.92 17.66
CA ALA A 295 -24.08 15.78 18.93
C ALA A 295 -24.06 14.34 19.43
N THR A 296 -25.16 13.60 19.25
CA THR A 296 -25.25 12.17 19.60
C THR A 296 -24.29 11.32 18.79
N GLU A 297 -24.19 11.57 17.47
CA GLU A 297 -23.27 10.85 16.59
C GLU A 297 -21.80 11.18 16.89
N ILE A 298 -21.49 12.41 17.27
CA ILE A 298 -20.13 12.78 17.72
C ILE A 298 -19.74 11.95 18.96
N ARG A 299 -20.61 11.88 19.97
CA ARG A 299 -20.35 11.10 21.19
C ARG A 299 -20.16 9.61 20.87
N ARG A 300 -21.01 9.05 20.02
CA ARG A 300 -20.87 7.65 19.55
C ARG A 300 -19.56 7.43 18.82
N THR A 301 -19.16 8.37 17.96
CA THR A 301 -17.90 8.29 17.21
C THR A 301 -16.68 8.39 18.14
N VAL A 302 -16.75 9.20 19.23
CA VAL A 302 -15.71 9.26 20.26
C VAL A 302 -15.57 7.89 20.96
N ASP A 303 -16.67 7.28 21.36
CA ASP A 303 -16.66 5.96 22.04
C ASP A 303 -16.06 4.88 21.13
N GLU A 304 -16.41 4.88 19.86
CA GLU A 304 -15.83 3.95 18.87
C GLU A 304 -14.34 4.23 18.63
N LEU A 305 -13.94 5.50 18.50
CA LEU A 305 -12.54 5.89 18.33
C LEU A 305 -11.67 5.36 19.48
N LEU A 306 -12.13 5.53 20.72
CA LEU A 306 -11.47 5.01 21.93
C LEU A 306 -11.34 3.48 21.89
N GLY A 307 -12.39 2.79 21.46
CA GLY A 307 -12.35 1.33 21.29
C GLY A 307 -11.32 0.88 20.25
N ARG A 308 -11.21 1.59 19.13
CA ARG A 308 -10.22 1.34 18.08
C ARG A 308 -8.80 1.68 18.53
N GLN A 309 -8.64 2.80 19.25
CA GLN A 309 -7.37 3.25 19.81
C GLN A 309 -6.75 2.21 20.74
N ARG A 310 -7.55 1.70 21.72
CA ARG A 310 -7.10 0.64 22.66
C ARG A 310 -6.69 -0.64 21.93
N LYS A 311 -7.48 -1.08 20.92
CA LYS A 311 -7.14 -2.27 20.12
C LYS A 311 -5.88 -2.09 19.28
N ALA A 312 -5.54 -0.87 18.93
CA ALA A 312 -4.40 -0.55 18.09
C ALA A 312 -3.14 -0.18 18.89
N ASP A 313 -3.26 -0.08 20.23
CA ASP A 313 -2.22 0.44 21.13
C ASP A 313 -1.61 1.73 20.59
N PHE A 314 -2.47 2.72 20.31
CA PHE A 314 -2.08 3.94 19.61
C PHE A 314 -2.29 5.18 20.48
N GLU A 315 -1.24 5.96 20.69
CA GLU A 315 -1.28 7.22 21.43
C GLU A 315 -1.04 8.42 20.50
N GLY A 316 -2.12 9.10 20.11
CA GLY A 316 -2.07 10.31 19.29
C GLY A 316 -2.42 11.56 20.07
N ARG A 317 -1.83 12.69 19.70
CA ARG A 317 -2.08 13.99 20.34
C ARG A 317 -2.90 14.97 19.49
N THR A 318 -3.24 14.62 18.27
CA THR A 318 -4.03 15.48 17.37
C THR A 318 -5.35 14.81 17.05
N LEU A 319 -6.45 15.44 17.44
CA LEU A 319 -7.80 15.03 17.06
C LEU A 319 -8.22 15.80 15.81
N THR A 320 -8.69 15.08 14.80
CA THR A 320 -9.22 15.65 13.55
C THR A 320 -10.66 15.22 13.38
N LEU A 321 -11.56 16.20 13.23
CA LEU A 321 -12.93 16.00 12.80
C LEU A 321 -12.99 16.13 11.27
N LYS A 322 -13.62 15.15 10.62
CA LYS A 322 -13.95 15.15 9.19
C LYS A 322 -15.47 15.20 9.04
N VAL A 323 -15.94 16.15 8.26
CA VAL A 323 -17.36 16.27 7.91
C VAL A 323 -17.50 16.32 6.40
N LYS A 324 -18.38 15.51 5.84
CA LYS A 324 -18.78 15.58 4.44
C LYS A 324 -20.28 15.87 4.37
N TYR A 325 -20.63 16.88 3.59
CA TYR A 325 -22.01 17.32 3.41
C TYR A 325 -22.73 16.54 2.28
N ALA A 326 -24.03 16.74 2.16
CA ALA A 326 -24.87 16.11 1.14
C ALA A 326 -24.42 16.44 -0.28
N ASP A 327 -23.89 17.65 -0.52
CA ASP A 327 -23.32 18.11 -1.77
C ASP A 327 -21.90 17.56 -2.07
N PHE A 328 -21.41 16.64 -1.23
CA PHE A 328 -20.06 16.07 -1.25
C PHE A 328 -18.92 17.05 -0.94
N THR A 329 -19.21 18.30 -0.59
CA THR A 329 -18.18 19.17 -0.01
C THR A 329 -17.69 18.58 1.31
N GLN A 330 -16.39 18.74 1.58
CA GLN A 330 -15.76 18.15 2.76
C GLN A 330 -14.94 19.21 3.48
N ILE A 331 -15.08 19.23 4.80
CA ILE A 331 -14.21 19.99 5.68
C ILE A 331 -13.49 19.08 6.66
N THR A 332 -12.31 19.50 7.10
CA THR A 332 -11.57 18.90 8.21
C THR A 332 -11.14 19.99 9.15
N ARG A 333 -11.25 19.73 10.46
CA ARG A 333 -10.78 20.62 11.53
C ARG A 333 -9.95 19.82 12.50
N SER A 334 -8.86 20.37 13.00
CA SER A 334 -7.95 19.63 13.89
C SER A 334 -7.57 20.48 15.10
N MET A 335 -7.41 19.81 16.23
CA MET A 335 -6.84 20.37 17.45
C MET A 335 -5.76 19.42 17.97
N SER A 336 -4.65 19.99 18.43
CA SER A 336 -3.54 19.25 19.03
C SER A 336 -3.40 19.57 20.50
N ALA A 337 -3.19 18.55 21.31
CA ALA A 337 -2.80 18.66 22.71
C ALA A 337 -1.27 18.51 22.85
N ASP A 338 -0.75 18.87 23.99
CA ASP A 338 0.64 18.66 24.41
C ASP A 338 0.90 17.25 24.96
N HIS A 339 -0.17 16.48 25.20
CA HIS A 339 -0.16 15.12 25.73
C HIS A 339 -0.98 14.16 24.84
N ALA A 340 -0.87 12.85 25.10
CA ALA A 340 -1.68 11.84 24.43
C ALA A 340 -3.15 11.95 24.82
N LEU A 341 -4.01 11.84 23.81
CA LEU A 341 -5.46 11.83 23.98
C LEU A 341 -5.92 10.37 24.10
N THR A 342 -6.12 9.88 25.32
CA THR A 342 -6.39 8.46 25.61
C THR A 342 -7.71 8.20 26.30
N THR A 343 -8.37 9.25 26.80
CA THR A 343 -9.62 9.10 27.56
C THR A 343 -10.76 9.90 26.93
N LYS A 344 -11.99 9.55 27.29
CA LYS A 344 -13.19 10.23 26.81
C LYS A 344 -13.25 11.68 27.29
N GLU A 345 -12.82 11.93 28.52
CA GLU A 345 -12.80 13.25 29.16
C GLU A 345 -11.84 14.21 28.44
N GLN A 346 -10.81 13.68 27.80
CA GLN A 346 -9.87 14.47 26.98
C GLN A 346 -10.39 14.68 25.54
N ILE A 347 -10.99 13.66 24.93
CA ILE A 347 -11.36 13.68 23.50
C ILE A 347 -12.72 14.36 23.26
N LEU A 348 -13.71 14.10 24.11
CA LEU A 348 -15.08 14.59 23.87
C LEU A 348 -15.18 16.13 23.85
N PRO A 349 -14.56 16.87 24.78
CA PRO A 349 -14.60 18.33 24.72
C PRO A 349 -13.97 18.91 23.44
N LEU A 350 -12.88 18.30 22.98
CA LEU A 350 -12.23 18.71 21.72
C LEU A 350 -13.11 18.38 20.51
N ALA A 351 -13.77 17.22 20.49
CA ALA A 351 -14.67 16.84 19.40
C ALA A 351 -15.89 17.77 19.34
N GLU A 352 -16.46 18.15 20.50
CA GLU A 352 -17.55 19.12 20.59
C GLU A 352 -17.11 20.52 20.13
N GLU A 353 -15.90 20.95 20.49
CA GLU A 353 -15.34 22.22 20.03
C GLU A 353 -15.13 22.25 18.51
N LEU A 354 -14.51 21.20 17.95
CA LEU A 354 -14.29 21.05 16.50
C LEU A 354 -15.60 21.03 15.72
N SER A 355 -16.68 20.59 16.36
CA SER A 355 -18.01 20.51 15.74
C SER A 355 -18.82 21.80 15.78
N ARG A 356 -18.33 22.85 16.47
CA ARG A 356 -19.05 24.13 16.51
C ARG A 356 -19.21 24.71 15.10
N GLY A 357 -20.41 25.10 14.77
CA GLY A 357 -20.73 25.75 13.50
C GLY A 357 -20.64 24.83 12.25
N ILE A 358 -20.48 23.50 12.37
CA ILE A 358 -20.47 22.63 11.20
C ILE A 358 -21.84 22.54 10.51
N ASN A 359 -22.92 22.90 11.20
CA ASN A 359 -24.29 22.93 10.67
C ASN A 359 -24.83 24.35 10.45
N GLU A 360 -23.97 25.37 10.46
CA GLU A 360 -24.37 26.72 10.12
C GLU A 360 -24.91 26.77 8.69
N GLY A 361 -26.07 27.41 8.50
CA GLY A 361 -26.78 27.43 7.23
C GLY A 361 -27.54 26.14 6.91
N GLN A 362 -27.83 25.28 7.92
CA GLN A 362 -28.62 24.05 7.80
C GLN A 362 -28.07 23.05 6.77
N LYS A 363 -26.76 23.01 6.56
CA LYS A 363 -26.14 22.05 5.66
C LYS A 363 -26.31 20.63 6.20
N ALA A 364 -26.91 19.77 5.40
CA ALA A 364 -27.12 18.36 5.74
C ALA A 364 -25.79 17.59 5.74
N ILE A 365 -25.48 16.91 6.84
CA ILE A 365 -24.23 16.14 7.03
C ILE A 365 -24.45 14.70 6.57
N ARG A 366 -23.69 14.30 5.56
CA ARG A 366 -23.69 12.96 4.98
C ARG A 366 -22.76 12.00 5.73
N LEU A 367 -21.60 12.47 6.17
CA LEU A 367 -20.57 11.66 6.84
C LEU A 367 -19.93 12.48 7.93
N LEU A 368 -19.62 11.79 9.02
CA LEU A 368 -18.85 12.31 10.14
C LEU A 368 -17.79 11.29 10.54
N GLY A 369 -16.59 11.77 10.85
CA GLY A 369 -15.51 10.93 11.32
C GLY A 369 -14.55 11.65 12.25
N LEU A 370 -13.92 10.90 13.13
CA LEU A 370 -12.86 11.36 14.03
C LEU A 370 -11.59 10.53 13.81
N THR A 371 -10.45 11.20 13.87
CA THR A 371 -9.14 10.57 13.71
C THR A 371 -8.17 11.12 14.74
N LEU A 372 -7.48 10.22 15.45
CA LEU A 372 -6.30 10.54 16.24
C LEU A 372 -5.06 10.32 15.38
N SER A 373 -4.15 11.29 15.41
CA SER A 373 -2.90 11.26 14.65
C SER A 373 -1.77 11.92 15.46
N ASN A 374 -0.60 12.02 14.84
CA ASN A 374 0.58 12.61 15.45
C ASN A 374 0.96 11.87 16.75
N PRO A 375 1.44 10.61 16.62
CA PRO A 375 1.79 9.79 17.78
C PRO A 375 2.86 10.47 18.59
N ILE A 376 2.76 10.34 19.91
CA ILE A 376 3.85 10.69 20.82
C ILE A 376 4.89 9.59 20.63
N THR A 377 5.89 9.89 19.82
CA THR A 377 7.07 9.04 19.74
C THR A 377 7.81 9.23 21.05
N THR A 378 7.72 8.26 21.94
CA THR A 378 8.76 8.11 22.97
C THR A 378 10.01 7.78 22.17
N ILE A 379 10.85 8.79 21.92
CA ILE A 379 12.18 8.57 21.39
C ILE A 379 12.87 7.77 22.48
N ALA A 380 12.89 6.44 22.33
CA ALA A 380 13.92 5.66 22.95
C ALA A 380 15.20 6.22 22.34
N GLU A 381 15.93 7.02 23.11
CA GLU A 381 17.26 7.45 22.71
C GLU A 381 18.01 6.17 22.31
N PRO A 382 18.60 6.12 21.10
CA PRO A 382 19.42 4.99 20.74
C PRO A 382 20.57 4.97 21.76
N THR A 383 20.52 4.00 22.65
CA THR A 383 21.60 3.75 23.61
C THR A 383 22.86 3.52 22.80
N GLY A 384 23.70 4.56 22.76
CA GLY A 384 25.13 4.44 22.50
C GLY A 384 25.57 4.25 21.06
N ALA A 385 25.43 5.27 20.22
CA ALA A 385 26.40 5.52 19.16
C ALA A 385 26.53 7.03 18.98
N ARG A 386 27.40 7.63 19.79
CA ARG A 386 27.90 8.98 19.53
C ARG A 386 28.75 8.89 18.27
N TRP A 387 28.27 9.42 17.15
CA TRP A 387 29.10 9.67 15.98
C TRP A 387 30.07 10.78 16.34
N VAL A 388 31.35 10.45 16.44
CA VAL A 388 32.43 11.43 16.49
C VAL A 388 32.82 11.68 15.05
N GLU A 389 32.53 12.86 14.51
CA GLU A 389 33.10 13.32 13.25
C GLU A 389 34.63 13.39 13.43
N GLN A 390 35.34 12.45 12.86
CA GLN A 390 36.79 12.50 12.74
C GLN A 390 37.10 13.14 11.37
N TRP A 391 37.45 14.42 11.41
CA TRP A 391 38.04 15.10 10.28
C TRP A 391 39.45 14.53 10.06
N LEU A 392 39.70 13.93 8.91
CA LEU A 392 41.04 13.60 8.48
C LEU A 392 41.70 14.91 8.01
N PRO A 393 42.87 15.30 8.55
CA PRO A 393 43.59 16.45 8.03
C PRO A 393 44.13 16.11 6.62
N PHE A 394 43.71 16.86 5.64
CA PHE A 394 44.42 16.90 4.35
C PHE A 394 45.68 17.71 4.57
N GLU A 395 46.84 17.06 4.49
CA GLU A 395 48.12 17.78 4.33
C GLU A 395 48.19 18.22 2.86
N ASP A 396 48.28 19.55 2.68
CA ASP A 396 48.65 20.17 1.40
C ASP A 396 50.11 19.84 1.09
N THR A 397 50.37 19.12 -0.04
CA THR A 397 51.63 19.15 -0.77
C THR A 397 51.36 19.19 -2.24
#